data_a3c849aa97991b98e72e50942e15bb13
#
_entry.id   a3c849aa97991b98e72e50942e15bb13
#
_cell.length_a   1.000
_cell.length_b   1.000
_cell.length_c   1.000
_cell.angle_alpha   90.00
_cell.angle_beta   90.00
_cell.angle_gamma   90.00
#
_symmetry.space_group_name_H-M   'P 1'
#
loop_
_entity.id
_entity.type
_entity.pdbx_description
1 polymer ?
#
loop_
_entity_poly.entity_id
_entity_poly.type
_entity_poly.pdbx_seq_one_letter_code
_entity_poly.pdbx_strand_id
1 'polypeptide(L)'
;MKNIKKPYVILNAAMTIDGKISSKEGDSEISDEEDWKEVHKLRTQVDAIIVGKNTILKDNPKLHIKFYEHNGYYRIIIDSKLSIPIDSQVITYKPETYPTIICATENVLQEKVQEFEARNVKVIKNGKSSSVDLKKLMLNLYNLGIRSVLLEGGGNLNWSF
;
A
#
# COMPACT_ATOMS: atom_id res chain seq x y z
N MET A 1 -3.86 -4.63 -30.05
CA MET A 1 -4.00 -4.76 -28.57
C MET A 1 -4.26 -3.37 -27.98
N LYS A 2 -5.35 -3.18 -27.22
CA LYS A 2 -5.58 -1.90 -26.54
C LYS A 2 -4.47 -1.71 -25.50
N ASN A 3 -3.71 -0.63 -25.60
CA ASN A 3 -2.65 -0.28 -24.65
C ASN A 3 -3.31 0.00 -23.29
N ILE A 4 -3.31 -0.98 -22.39
CA ILE A 4 -3.92 -0.83 -21.06
C ILE A 4 -2.98 0.03 -20.23
N LYS A 5 -3.39 1.29 -19.98
CA LYS A 5 -2.66 2.25 -19.15
C LYS A 5 -2.80 1.88 -17.66
N LYS A 6 -1.97 0.98 -17.18
CA LYS A 6 -1.90 0.57 -15.78
C LYS A 6 -0.46 0.27 -15.37
N PRO A 7 -0.10 0.44 -14.08
CA PRO A 7 1.18 -0.02 -13.57
C PRO A 7 1.34 -1.54 -13.70
N TYR A 8 2.58 -1.99 -13.82
CA TYR A 8 2.94 -3.38 -13.60
C TYR A 8 2.81 -3.71 -12.11
N VAL A 9 2.25 -4.87 -11.77
CA VAL A 9 2.04 -5.29 -10.38
C VAL A 9 2.89 -6.51 -10.09
N ILE A 10 3.73 -6.41 -9.05
CA ILE A 10 4.46 -7.51 -8.46
C ILE A 10 3.73 -7.86 -7.16
N LEU A 11 3.27 -9.10 -7.00
CA LEU A 11 2.78 -9.61 -5.73
C LEU A 11 3.95 -10.26 -4.98
N ASN A 12 4.22 -9.78 -3.78
CA ASN A 12 5.14 -10.42 -2.84
C ASN A 12 4.38 -10.86 -1.58
N ALA A 13 4.42 -12.16 -1.28
CA ALA A 13 3.78 -12.73 -0.11
C ALA A 13 4.56 -13.96 0.37
N ALA A 14 4.98 -13.95 1.63
CA ALA A 14 5.45 -15.17 2.28
C ALA A 14 4.24 -16.06 2.61
N MET A 15 4.37 -17.36 2.39
CA MET A 15 3.32 -18.32 2.72
C MET A 15 3.93 -19.65 3.17
N THR A 16 3.19 -20.36 4.01
CA THR A 16 3.52 -21.72 4.40
C THR A 16 3.28 -22.69 3.24
N ILE A 17 3.79 -23.92 3.35
CA ILE A 17 3.62 -24.95 2.30
C ILE A 17 2.15 -25.30 2.01
N ASP A 18 1.26 -25.07 2.99
CA ASP A 18 -0.19 -25.23 2.85
C ASP A 18 -0.91 -23.92 2.45
N GLY A 19 -0.15 -22.90 2.01
CA GLY A 19 -0.68 -21.66 1.43
C GLY A 19 -1.21 -20.64 2.43
N LYS A 20 -0.86 -20.73 3.73
CA LYS A 20 -1.25 -19.74 4.73
C LYS A 20 -0.25 -18.60 4.80
N ILE A 21 -0.74 -17.37 4.87
CA ILE A 21 0.05 -16.14 4.96
C ILE A 21 0.16 -15.58 6.39
N SER A 22 -0.47 -16.22 7.35
CA SER A 22 -0.40 -15.90 8.78
C SER A 22 -0.91 -17.07 9.63
N SER A 23 -0.55 -17.08 10.91
CA SER A 23 -1.14 -17.99 11.92
C SER A 23 -2.63 -17.68 12.18
N LYS A 24 -3.29 -18.50 12.98
CA LYS A 24 -4.68 -18.24 13.44
C LYS A 24 -4.76 -16.97 14.29
N GLU A 25 -3.74 -16.67 15.06
CA GLU A 25 -3.59 -15.46 15.87
C GLU A 25 -3.24 -14.25 15.02
N GLY A 26 -2.99 -14.48 13.72
CA GLY A 26 -2.68 -13.45 12.73
C GLY A 26 -1.21 -13.10 12.67
N ASP A 27 -0.32 -13.81 13.31
CA ASP A 27 1.12 -13.60 13.19
C ASP A 27 1.57 -13.92 11.75
N SER A 28 2.28 -12.99 11.13
CA SER A 28 2.81 -13.07 9.76
C SER A 28 4.34 -13.13 9.72
N GLU A 29 5.03 -13.29 10.86
CA GLU A 29 6.48 -13.48 10.92
C GLU A 29 6.86 -14.88 10.44
N ILE A 30 6.76 -15.11 9.13
CA ILE A 30 7.14 -16.36 8.45
C ILE A 30 8.54 -16.20 7.84
N SER A 31 9.00 -14.96 7.67
CA SER A 31 10.20 -14.58 6.94
C SER A 31 11.42 -14.44 7.86
N ASP A 32 12.59 -14.89 7.38
CA ASP A 32 13.88 -14.66 8.03
C ASP A 32 14.55 -13.34 7.58
N GLU A 33 15.78 -13.10 8.04
CA GLU A 33 16.51 -11.87 7.68
C GLU A 33 16.89 -11.83 6.20
N GLU A 34 17.11 -12.95 5.55
CA GLU A 34 17.45 -13.02 4.12
C GLU A 34 16.25 -12.67 3.27
N ASP A 35 15.08 -13.22 3.60
CA ASP A 35 13.81 -12.84 2.97
C ASP A 35 13.54 -11.33 3.10
N TRP A 36 13.79 -10.75 4.26
CA TRP A 36 13.65 -9.31 4.48
C TRP A 36 14.57 -8.49 3.58
N LYS A 37 15.81 -8.93 3.36
CA LYS A 37 16.73 -8.28 2.42
C LYS A 37 16.19 -8.32 0.99
N GLU A 38 15.66 -9.46 0.53
CA GLU A 38 15.07 -9.58 -0.80
C GLU A 38 13.81 -8.70 -0.94
N VAL A 39 12.94 -8.64 0.08
CA VAL A 39 11.78 -7.72 0.08
C VAL A 39 12.26 -6.27 -0.07
N HIS A 40 13.26 -5.85 0.70
CA HIS A 40 13.80 -4.49 0.60
C HIS A 40 14.46 -4.22 -0.74
N LYS A 41 15.07 -5.22 -1.37
CA LYS A 41 15.62 -5.13 -2.73
C LYS A 41 14.50 -4.96 -3.76
N LEU A 42 13.41 -5.73 -3.67
CA LEU A 42 12.22 -5.53 -4.52
C LEU A 42 11.65 -4.12 -4.38
N ARG A 43 11.61 -3.58 -3.17
CA ARG A 43 11.16 -2.20 -2.91
C ARG A 43 12.01 -1.14 -3.63
N THR A 44 13.30 -1.39 -3.90
CA THR A 44 14.14 -0.46 -4.67
C THR A 44 13.80 -0.44 -6.16
N GLN A 45 13.04 -1.42 -6.65
CA GLN A 45 12.79 -1.62 -8.09
C GLN A 45 11.40 -1.13 -8.53
N VAL A 46 10.61 -0.57 -7.60
CA VAL A 46 9.24 -0.15 -7.88
C VAL A 46 8.99 1.31 -7.54
N ASP A 47 8.02 1.92 -8.21
CA ASP A 47 7.62 3.30 -7.97
C ASP A 47 6.71 3.44 -6.74
N ALA A 48 6.06 2.35 -6.32
CA ALA A 48 5.15 2.36 -5.18
C ALA A 48 4.99 0.99 -4.53
N ILE A 49 4.64 1.02 -3.22
CA ILE A 49 4.13 -0.16 -2.49
C ILE A 49 2.64 0.01 -2.25
N ILE A 50 1.87 -1.08 -2.39
CA ILE A 50 0.44 -1.12 -2.05
C ILE A 50 0.20 -2.08 -0.89
N VAL A 51 -0.50 -1.60 0.15
CA VAL A 51 -0.98 -2.41 1.27
C VAL A 51 -2.42 -2.06 1.64
N GLY A 52 -3.11 -3.00 2.29
CA GLY A 52 -4.43 -2.76 2.86
C GLY A 52 -4.35 -2.09 4.24
N LYS A 53 -5.41 -1.40 4.63
CA LYS A 53 -5.52 -0.74 5.95
C LYS A 53 -5.28 -1.68 7.13
N ASN A 54 -5.67 -2.96 7.02
CA ASN A 54 -5.52 -3.91 8.13
C ASN A 54 -4.05 -4.16 8.46
N THR A 55 -3.14 -4.14 7.48
CA THR A 55 -1.70 -4.18 7.71
C THR A 55 -1.23 -2.97 8.53
N ILE A 56 -1.77 -1.77 8.23
CA ILE A 56 -1.43 -0.57 9.00
C ILE A 56 -1.98 -0.64 10.42
N LEU A 57 -3.24 -1.06 10.58
CA LEU A 57 -3.90 -1.14 11.89
C LEU A 57 -3.26 -2.18 12.80
N LYS A 58 -2.74 -3.28 12.23
CA LYS A 58 -2.16 -4.37 12.99
C LYS A 58 -0.70 -4.11 13.34
N ASP A 59 0.11 -3.78 12.34
CA ASP A 59 1.57 -3.82 12.45
C ASP A 59 2.19 -2.42 12.53
N ASN A 60 1.42 -1.36 12.19
CA ASN A 60 1.86 0.03 12.09
C ASN A 60 3.26 0.15 11.43
N PRO A 61 3.47 -0.41 10.23
CA PRO A 61 4.79 -0.53 9.62
C PRO A 61 5.24 0.83 9.07
N LYS A 62 6.56 1.05 9.03
CA LYS A 62 7.15 2.22 8.35
C LYS A 62 7.03 2.14 6.84
N LEU A 63 6.96 0.94 6.28
CA LEU A 63 7.07 0.69 4.85
C LEU A 63 8.22 1.52 4.23
N HIS A 64 9.44 1.22 4.63
CA HIS A 64 10.64 1.93 4.20
C HIS A 64 11.68 0.93 3.69
N ILE A 65 12.76 1.40 3.08
CA ILE A 65 13.93 0.57 2.77
C ILE A 65 14.97 0.76 3.87
N LYS A 66 15.53 -0.35 4.37
CA LYS A 66 16.51 -0.36 5.44
C LYS A 66 17.92 -0.70 4.95
N PHE A 67 18.04 -1.60 3.97
CA PHE A 67 19.30 -2.25 3.62
C PHE A 67 19.96 -1.69 2.37
N TYR A 68 19.30 -0.79 1.62
CA TYR A 68 19.76 -0.29 0.33
C TYR A 68 19.61 1.21 0.23
N GLU A 69 20.50 1.86 -0.51
CA GLU A 69 20.32 3.26 -0.91
C GLU A 69 19.25 3.38 -1.98
N HIS A 70 18.39 4.39 -1.88
CA HIS A 70 17.31 4.64 -2.82
C HIS A 70 16.74 6.06 -2.64
N ASN A 71 15.97 6.53 -3.62
CA ASN A 71 15.37 7.87 -3.64
C ASN A 71 13.94 7.92 -3.07
N GLY A 72 13.46 6.82 -2.47
CA GLY A 72 12.09 6.70 -2.00
C GLY A 72 11.11 6.15 -3.04
N TYR A 73 9.86 6.02 -2.63
CA TYR A 73 8.74 5.54 -3.44
C TYR A 73 7.42 5.92 -2.76
N TYR A 74 6.31 5.82 -3.47
CA TYR A 74 4.99 6.08 -2.92
C TYR A 74 4.49 4.92 -2.04
N ARG A 75 3.95 5.22 -0.86
CA ARG A 75 3.19 4.28 -0.04
C ARG A 75 1.71 4.44 -0.36
N ILE A 76 1.08 3.40 -0.87
CA ILE A 76 -0.32 3.41 -1.28
C ILE A 76 -1.11 2.54 -0.31
N ILE A 77 -2.06 3.14 0.40
CA ILE A 77 -2.88 2.48 1.40
C ILE A 77 -4.31 2.36 0.90
N ILE A 78 -4.84 1.15 0.83
CA ILE A 78 -6.25 0.91 0.51
C ILE A 78 -7.06 0.96 1.79
N ASP A 79 -7.72 2.10 2.03
CA ASP A 79 -8.56 2.35 3.19
C ASP A 79 -9.87 3.03 2.80
N SER A 80 -10.88 2.23 2.49
CA SER A 80 -12.18 2.68 2.00
C SER A 80 -12.85 3.76 2.85
N LYS A 81 -12.53 3.87 4.14
CA LYS A 81 -13.21 4.75 5.11
C LYS A 81 -12.31 5.80 5.76
N LEU A 82 -11.03 5.89 5.37
CA LEU A 82 -10.01 6.69 6.05
C LEU A 82 -10.01 6.38 7.56
N SER A 83 -9.78 5.11 7.89
CA SER A 83 -9.90 4.59 9.26
C SER A 83 -8.56 4.32 9.94
N ILE A 84 -7.44 4.41 9.23
CA ILE A 84 -6.11 4.33 9.85
C ILE A 84 -5.87 5.57 10.72
N PRO A 85 -5.15 5.43 11.84
CA PRO A 85 -4.78 6.58 12.68
C PRO A 85 -3.91 7.59 11.92
N ILE A 86 -4.15 8.88 12.16
CA ILE A 86 -3.42 9.97 11.50
C ILE A 86 -1.94 10.05 11.92
N ASP A 87 -1.59 9.45 13.03
CA ASP A 87 -0.25 9.31 13.56
C ASP A 87 0.47 8.01 13.18
N SER A 88 -0.14 7.20 12.29
CA SER A 88 0.47 5.98 11.77
C SER A 88 1.85 6.24 11.17
N GLN A 89 2.78 5.29 11.34
CA GLN A 89 4.15 5.43 10.82
C GLN A 89 4.23 5.62 9.30
N VAL A 90 3.27 5.10 8.54
CA VAL A 90 3.19 5.34 7.08
C VAL A 90 2.90 6.81 6.73
N ILE A 91 2.40 7.61 7.68
CA ILE A 91 2.14 9.04 7.50
C ILE A 91 3.30 9.87 8.05
N THR A 92 3.78 9.51 9.25
CA THR A 92 4.71 10.34 10.01
C THR A 92 6.19 10.07 9.73
N TYR A 93 6.53 8.85 9.28
CA TYR A 93 7.93 8.47 9.07
C TYR A 93 8.44 8.90 7.70
N LYS A 94 9.34 9.88 7.65
CA LYS A 94 10.02 10.41 6.45
C LYS A 94 9.07 10.65 5.26
N PRO A 95 8.00 11.47 5.42
CA PRO A 95 6.98 11.66 4.38
C PRO A 95 7.56 12.27 3.08
N GLU A 96 8.65 13.03 3.15
CA GLU A 96 9.33 13.60 1.98
C GLU A 96 9.99 12.52 1.12
N THR A 97 10.54 11.46 1.75
CA THR A 97 11.16 10.34 1.03
C THR A 97 10.13 9.30 0.61
N TYR A 98 9.12 9.10 1.44
CA TYR A 98 8.07 8.10 1.25
C TYR A 98 6.69 8.76 1.32
N PRO A 99 6.28 9.50 0.30
CA PRO A 99 4.98 10.15 0.28
C PRO A 99 3.85 9.11 0.32
N THR A 100 2.79 9.42 1.06
CA THR A 100 1.66 8.51 1.27
C THR A 100 0.45 8.94 0.44
N ILE A 101 -0.15 7.99 -0.24
CA ILE A 101 -1.42 8.11 -0.95
C ILE A 101 -2.42 7.17 -0.28
N ILE A 102 -3.55 7.68 0.18
CA ILE A 102 -4.64 6.84 0.69
C ILE A 102 -5.76 6.79 -0.34
N CYS A 103 -6.19 5.58 -0.66
CA CYS A 103 -7.28 5.33 -1.59
C CYS A 103 -8.54 4.99 -0.81
N ALA A 104 -9.53 5.87 -0.89
CA ALA A 104 -10.80 5.76 -0.18
C ALA A 104 -11.98 5.72 -1.15
N THR A 105 -13.19 5.42 -0.65
CA THR A 105 -14.42 5.52 -1.43
C THR A 105 -14.88 6.97 -1.54
N GLU A 106 -15.81 7.25 -2.46
CA GLU A 106 -16.39 8.57 -2.62
C GLU A 106 -17.25 9.00 -1.41
N ASN A 107 -17.64 8.04 -0.56
CA ASN A 107 -18.53 8.27 0.60
C ASN A 107 -17.80 8.82 1.84
N VAL A 108 -16.48 8.96 1.83
CA VAL A 108 -15.74 9.52 2.97
C VAL A 108 -16.06 11.00 3.12
N LEU A 109 -16.21 11.43 4.38
CA LEU A 109 -16.49 12.81 4.74
C LEU A 109 -15.35 13.72 4.31
N GLN A 110 -15.68 14.91 3.81
CA GLN A 110 -14.68 15.86 3.34
C GLN A 110 -13.79 16.38 4.46
N GLU A 111 -14.31 16.51 5.68
CA GLU A 111 -13.54 16.88 6.87
C GLU A 111 -12.40 15.88 7.14
N LYS A 112 -12.70 14.56 7.04
CA LYS A 112 -11.66 13.53 7.17
C LYS A 112 -10.60 13.62 6.08
N VAL A 113 -11.00 13.91 4.86
CA VAL A 113 -10.03 14.10 3.75
C VAL A 113 -9.09 15.25 4.07
N GLN A 114 -9.63 16.39 4.50
CA GLN A 114 -8.84 17.57 4.88
C GLN A 114 -7.87 17.30 6.03
N GLU A 115 -8.26 16.47 7.01
CA GLU A 115 -7.40 16.05 8.12
C GLU A 115 -6.13 15.33 7.62
N PHE A 116 -6.28 14.41 6.67
CA PHE A 116 -5.14 13.70 6.06
C PHE A 116 -4.32 14.61 5.14
N GLU A 117 -4.98 15.44 4.32
CA GLU A 117 -4.30 16.38 3.43
C GLU A 117 -3.47 17.43 4.18
N ALA A 118 -3.91 17.85 5.37
CA ALA A 118 -3.14 18.71 6.28
C ALA A 118 -1.83 18.07 6.76
N ARG A 119 -1.68 16.75 6.63
CA ARG A 119 -0.45 15.98 6.91
C ARG A 119 0.34 15.61 5.66
N ASN A 120 0.11 16.32 4.54
CA ASN A 120 0.71 16.04 3.23
C ASN A 120 0.40 14.63 2.68
N VAL A 121 -0.70 14.01 3.13
CA VAL A 121 -1.20 12.75 2.58
C VAL A 121 -2.12 13.06 1.41
N LYS A 122 -1.85 12.47 0.25
CA LYS A 122 -2.76 12.57 -0.88
C LYS A 122 -3.91 11.59 -0.73
N VAL A 123 -5.15 12.07 -0.78
CA VAL A 123 -6.34 11.20 -0.76
C VAL A 123 -6.92 11.08 -2.17
N ILE A 124 -7.07 9.85 -2.66
CA ILE A 124 -7.74 9.54 -3.93
C ILE A 124 -9.08 8.90 -3.62
N LYS A 125 -10.17 9.62 -3.92
CA LYS A 125 -11.53 9.08 -3.84
C LYS A 125 -11.82 8.24 -5.07
N ASN A 126 -12.17 6.98 -4.86
CA ASN A 126 -12.35 6.03 -5.94
C ASN A 126 -13.29 4.88 -5.55
N GLY A 127 -14.40 4.77 -6.25
CA GLY A 127 -15.43 3.77 -5.99
C GLY A 127 -16.66 4.33 -5.27
N LYS A 128 -17.84 3.98 -5.77
CA LYS A 128 -19.14 4.47 -5.27
C LYS A 128 -19.76 3.58 -4.18
N SER A 129 -19.17 2.40 -3.96
CA SER A 129 -19.68 1.40 -3.03
C SER A 129 -18.89 1.39 -1.70
N SER A 130 -18.96 0.28 -0.97
CA SER A 130 -18.21 0.06 0.27
C SER A 130 -16.73 -0.24 0.07
N SER A 131 -16.27 -0.40 -1.17
CA SER A 131 -14.89 -0.75 -1.52
C SER A 131 -14.30 0.18 -2.58
N VAL A 132 -12.98 0.31 -2.57
CA VAL A 132 -12.21 1.02 -3.61
C VAL A 132 -12.29 0.25 -4.92
N ASP A 133 -12.52 0.97 -6.03
CA ASP A 133 -12.45 0.41 -7.38
C ASP A 133 -10.99 0.30 -7.82
N LEU A 134 -10.42 -0.92 -7.74
CA LEU A 134 -9.01 -1.16 -8.06
C LEU A 134 -8.66 -0.89 -9.52
N LYS A 135 -9.59 -1.15 -10.47
CA LYS A 135 -9.34 -0.88 -11.90
C LYS A 135 -9.16 0.60 -12.16
N LYS A 136 -10.06 1.41 -11.60
CA LYS A 136 -9.99 2.88 -11.70
C LYS A 136 -8.78 3.41 -10.93
N LEU A 137 -8.45 2.82 -9.78
CA LEU A 137 -7.25 3.16 -9.02
C LEU A 137 -5.99 2.96 -9.85
N MET A 138 -5.82 1.80 -10.49
CA MET A 138 -4.62 1.52 -11.30
C MET A 138 -4.46 2.54 -12.45
N LEU A 139 -5.56 2.99 -13.06
CA LEU A 139 -5.53 4.06 -14.05
C LEU A 139 -5.08 5.40 -13.43
N ASN A 140 -5.59 5.74 -12.25
CA ASN A 140 -5.22 6.96 -11.54
C ASN A 140 -3.73 6.96 -11.16
N LEU A 141 -3.21 5.84 -10.68
CA LEU A 141 -1.78 5.68 -10.35
C LEU A 141 -0.90 5.82 -11.62
N TYR A 142 -1.33 5.22 -12.72
CA TYR A 142 -0.62 5.37 -14.00
C TYR A 142 -0.58 6.84 -14.46
N ASN A 143 -1.68 7.58 -14.30
CA ASN A 143 -1.76 9.01 -14.65
C ASN A 143 -0.89 9.89 -13.74
N LEU A 144 -0.62 9.43 -12.49
CA LEU A 144 0.34 10.06 -11.57
C LEU A 144 1.81 9.75 -11.89
N GLY A 145 2.08 8.98 -12.93
CA GLY A 145 3.44 8.62 -13.31
C GLY A 145 3.94 7.30 -12.72
N ILE A 146 3.17 6.62 -11.88
CA ILE A 146 3.52 5.33 -11.27
C ILE A 146 3.40 4.24 -12.33
N ARG A 147 4.47 3.50 -12.59
CA ARG A 147 4.58 2.47 -13.64
C ARG A 147 4.69 1.06 -13.06
N SER A 148 5.18 0.94 -11.83
CA SER A 148 5.38 -0.33 -11.13
C SER A 148 4.91 -0.23 -9.69
N VAL A 149 4.26 -1.28 -9.19
CA VAL A 149 3.80 -1.37 -7.80
C VAL A 149 4.12 -2.74 -7.22
N LEU A 150 4.56 -2.75 -5.97
CA LEU A 150 4.74 -3.95 -5.17
C LEU A 150 3.54 -4.11 -4.24
N LEU A 151 2.78 -5.18 -4.42
CA LEU A 151 1.66 -5.53 -3.56
C LEU A 151 2.16 -6.42 -2.42
N GLU A 152 2.16 -5.89 -1.19
CA GLU A 152 2.68 -6.56 0.01
C GLU A 152 1.60 -7.00 1.00
N GLY A 153 0.35 -7.05 0.59
CA GLY A 153 -0.66 -7.66 1.44
C GLY A 153 -1.73 -6.72 1.99
N GLY A 154 -2.62 -7.15 2.83
CA GLY A 154 -2.97 -8.44 3.35
C GLY A 154 -3.83 -9.31 2.41
N GLY A 155 -4.17 -10.50 2.87
CA GLY A 155 -4.78 -11.54 2.07
C GLY A 155 -6.03 -11.12 1.30
N ASN A 156 -6.92 -10.34 1.88
CA ASN A 156 -8.11 -9.82 1.20
C ASN A 156 -7.76 -8.89 0.03
N LEU A 157 -6.69 -8.10 0.17
CA LEU A 157 -6.24 -7.23 -0.89
C LEU A 157 -5.57 -8.04 -2.01
N ASN A 158 -4.71 -9.00 -1.68
CA ASN A 158 -4.06 -9.88 -2.63
C ASN A 158 -5.08 -10.62 -3.50
N TRP A 159 -6.17 -11.10 -2.90
CA TRP A 159 -7.26 -11.76 -3.60
C TRP A 159 -8.04 -10.84 -4.55
N SER A 160 -8.00 -9.53 -4.31
CA SER A 160 -8.76 -8.53 -5.08
C SER A 160 -8.03 -8.06 -6.35
N PHE A 161 -6.72 -8.33 -6.48
CA PHE A 161 -5.87 -8.04 -7.63
C PHE A 161 -5.82 -9.21 -8.63
#